data_07c07b465a4d34f9e66dde782a0fe1ba
#
_entry.id   07c07b465a4d34f9e66dde782a0fe1ba
#
_cell.length_a   1.000
_cell.length_b   1.000
_cell.length_c   1.000
_cell.angle_alpha   90.00
_cell.angle_beta   90.00
_cell.angle_gamma   90.00
#
_symmetry.space_group_name_H-M   'P 1'
#
loop_
_entity.id
_entity.type
_entity.pdbx_description
1 polymer ?
#
loop_
_entity_poly.entity_id
_entity_poly.type
_entity_poly.pdbx_seq_one_letter_code
_entity_poly.pdbx_strand_id
1 'polypeptide(L)'
;MRHLIDPMDLSVEEINHLLDLAEDIILHKEKYQEVCKHKKLATLLFEPSTRTRLSFEAAMMELGGNVLGFSSANSSSASKGESVSDTVRVVSGYADIIAMRHPKEGAPYAATRKVTVPIINAGDGGHNHPTQTLTDLMTIRREKGRLNNLTIGMCGDLKFGRTVHSLIKAMSRYENINFIMISPEELCLPDYIIKDVFEKKNIKYKNVRTMEEVMPELDILYMTRVQKERFFNEADYIRLKDSFILDERKLVDAKKDLCIMHPLPRVNEISTKVDDDPRACYFKQALYGKYVRMALIMTLLGVSADEDR
;
A
#
# COMPACT_ATOMS: atom_id res chain seq x y z
N MET A 1 15.27 -9.50 15.89
CA MET A 1 13.91 -8.92 15.76
C MET A 1 13.82 -8.24 14.40
N ARG A 2 12.77 -8.50 13.65
CA ARG A 2 12.57 -7.98 12.30
C ARG A 2 11.53 -6.86 12.29
N HIS A 3 11.73 -5.86 11.45
CA HIS A 3 10.80 -4.77 11.19
C HIS A 3 10.39 -4.79 9.71
N LEU A 4 9.32 -4.12 9.34
CA LEU A 4 8.97 -3.84 7.95
C LEU A 4 8.93 -2.32 7.74
N ILE A 5 9.97 -1.76 7.17
CA ILE A 5 10.15 -0.32 6.94
C ILE A 5 10.04 0.03 5.46
N ASP A 6 10.63 -0.77 4.60
CA ASP A 6 10.63 -0.62 3.15
C ASP A 6 10.00 -1.87 2.49
N PRO A 7 9.27 -1.74 1.37
CA PRO A 7 8.81 -2.92 0.63
C PRO A 7 9.93 -3.89 0.23
N MET A 8 11.16 -3.40 0.11
CA MET A 8 12.34 -4.19 -0.25
C MET A 8 12.97 -4.95 0.93
N ASP A 9 12.49 -4.76 2.16
CA ASP A 9 12.94 -5.53 3.34
C ASP A 9 12.55 -7.01 3.27
N LEU A 10 11.60 -7.36 2.40
CA LEU A 10 11.16 -8.72 2.13
C LEU A 10 11.73 -9.22 0.80
N SER A 11 12.23 -10.45 0.76
CA SER A 11 12.54 -11.13 -0.51
C SER A 11 11.28 -11.46 -1.30
N VAL A 12 11.40 -11.84 -2.57
CA VAL A 12 10.23 -12.26 -3.38
C VAL A 12 9.58 -13.51 -2.78
N GLU A 13 10.41 -14.45 -2.29
CA GLU A 13 9.96 -15.68 -1.63
C GLU A 13 9.19 -15.38 -0.35
N GLU A 14 9.68 -14.43 0.46
CA GLU A 14 9.00 -14.00 1.68
C GLU A 14 7.69 -13.28 1.40
N ILE A 15 7.64 -12.44 0.36
CA ILE A 15 6.40 -11.82 -0.10
C ILE A 15 5.41 -12.90 -0.53
N ASN A 16 5.83 -13.86 -1.37
CA ASN A 16 4.96 -14.93 -1.83
C ASN A 16 4.41 -15.75 -0.67
N HIS A 17 5.26 -16.11 0.30
CA HIS A 17 4.83 -16.83 1.50
C HIS A 17 3.83 -16.03 2.34
N LEU A 18 4.04 -14.72 2.48
CA LEU A 18 3.10 -13.84 3.18
C LEU A 18 1.76 -13.74 2.45
N LEU A 19 1.78 -13.69 1.12
CA LEU A 19 0.56 -13.71 0.31
C LEU A 19 -0.15 -15.06 0.37
N ASP A 20 0.58 -16.19 0.44
CA ASP A 20 0.02 -17.52 0.64
C ASP A 20 -0.68 -17.63 2.00
N LEU A 21 -0.04 -17.12 3.05
CA LEU A 21 -0.65 -17.06 4.38
C LEU A 21 -1.91 -16.18 4.40
N ALA A 22 -1.88 -15.02 3.72
CA ALA A 22 -3.05 -14.16 3.62
C ALA A 22 -4.21 -14.85 2.86
N GLU A 23 -3.90 -15.67 1.85
CA GLU A 23 -4.88 -16.47 1.13
C GLU A 23 -5.49 -17.55 2.04
N ASP A 24 -4.66 -18.27 2.81
CA ASP A 24 -5.14 -19.29 3.75
C ASP A 24 -6.03 -18.67 4.84
N ILE A 25 -5.67 -17.47 5.34
CA ILE A 25 -6.52 -16.73 6.28
C ILE A 25 -7.88 -16.39 5.67
N ILE A 26 -7.95 -16.01 4.39
CA ILE A 26 -9.21 -15.72 3.71
C ILE A 26 -10.10 -16.95 3.64
N LEU A 27 -9.51 -18.11 3.37
CA LEU A 27 -10.23 -19.38 3.18
C LEU A 27 -10.63 -20.05 4.50
N HIS A 28 -9.84 -19.87 5.56
CA HIS A 28 -9.99 -20.61 6.82
C HIS A 28 -9.95 -19.66 8.04
N LYS A 29 -10.80 -18.64 8.04
CA LYS A 29 -10.79 -17.56 9.06
C LYS A 29 -10.85 -18.08 10.50
N GLU A 30 -11.63 -19.12 10.74
CA GLU A 30 -11.85 -19.71 12.06
C GLU A 30 -10.56 -20.25 12.66
N LYS A 31 -9.64 -20.76 11.82
CA LYS A 31 -8.33 -21.27 12.23
C LYS A 31 -7.47 -20.20 12.90
N TYR A 32 -7.69 -18.92 12.57
CA TYR A 32 -6.81 -17.79 12.93
C TYR A 32 -7.33 -16.90 14.05
N GLN A 33 -8.57 -17.13 14.54
CA GLN A 33 -9.26 -16.22 15.48
C GLN A 33 -8.60 -16.05 16.85
N GLU A 34 -7.71 -16.92 17.24
CA GLU A 34 -7.03 -16.87 18.55
C GLU A 34 -5.49 -16.84 18.47
N VAL A 35 -4.91 -16.79 17.27
CA VAL A 35 -3.43 -16.87 17.11
C VAL A 35 -2.68 -15.71 17.77
N CYS A 36 -3.30 -14.55 17.91
CA CYS A 36 -2.75 -13.39 18.62
C CYS A 36 -3.39 -13.15 19.99
N LYS A 37 -4.00 -14.19 20.60
CA LYS A 37 -4.55 -14.11 21.95
C LYS A 37 -3.53 -13.55 22.93
N HIS A 38 -3.93 -12.56 23.73
CA HIS A 38 -3.08 -11.82 24.68
C HIS A 38 -2.00 -10.93 24.04
N LYS A 39 -1.87 -10.88 22.71
CA LYS A 39 -0.99 -9.94 22.01
C LYS A 39 -1.65 -8.57 21.84
N LYS A 40 -0.84 -7.52 21.76
CA LYS A 40 -1.29 -6.15 21.60
C LYS A 40 -0.58 -5.49 20.42
N LEU A 41 -1.36 -4.91 19.52
CA LEU A 41 -0.88 -4.01 18.47
C LEU A 41 -1.05 -2.56 18.91
N ALA A 42 0.00 -1.77 18.81
CA ALA A 42 -0.11 -0.32 18.93
C ALA A 42 -0.22 0.31 17.53
N THR A 43 -1.26 1.14 17.32
CA THR A 43 -1.42 1.97 16.11
C THR A 43 -1.05 3.42 16.44
N LEU A 44 0.14 3.87 16.02
CA LEU A 44 0.68 5.19 16.29
C LEU A 44 0.58 6.07 15.04
N LEU A 45 -0.53 6.79 14.89
CA LEU A 45 -0.79 7.65 13.73
C LEU A 45 -0.42 9.10 14.03
N PHE A 46 0.83 9.49 13.78
CA PHE A 46 1.24 10.91 13.85
C PHE A 46 0.69 11.72 12.67
N GLU A 47 0.36 11.06 11.58
CA GLU A 47 -0.38 11.59 10.44
C GLU A 47 -1.72 10.84 10.33
N PRO A 48 -2.88 11.52 10.29
CA PRO A 48 -4.18 10.87 10.26
C PRO A 48 -4.37 9.95 9.04
N SER A 49 -4.93 8.77 9.26
CA SER A 49 -5.31 7.84 8.20
C SER A 49 -6.37 6.86 8.69
N THR A 50 -7.63 7.12 8.33
CA THR A 50 -8.77 6.30 8.77
C THR A 50 -8.65 4.85 8.31
N ARG A 51 -8.45 4.62 7.01
CA ARG A 51 -8.40 3.25 6.46
C ARG A 51 -7.23 2.44 7.00
N THR A 52 -6.03 3.02 7.05
CA THR A 52 -4.82 2.34 7.54
C THR A 52 -5.03 1.91 8.98
N ARG A 53 -5.50 2.82 9.83
CA ARG A 53 -5.77 2.54 11.23
C ARG A 53 -6.79 1.41 11.39
N LEU A 54 -7.99 1.59 10.86
CA LEU A 54 -9.08 0.62 11.00
C LEU A 54 -8.70 -0.76 10.44
N SER A 55 -7.93 -0.79 9.34
CA SER A 55 -7.49 -2.06 8.75
C SER A 55 -6.48 -2.80 9.63
N PHE A 56 -5.54 -2.12 10.28
CA PHE A 56 -4.62 -2.74 11.23
C PHE A 56 -5.34 -3.20 12.51
N GLU A 57 -6.23 -2.36 13.03
CA GLU A 57 -7.00 -2.68 14.24
C GLU A 57 -7.92 -3.87 13.99
N ALA A 58 -8.66 -3.89 12.87
CA ALA A 58 -9.48 -5.01 12.47
C ALA A 58 -8.65 -6.30 12.27
N ALA A 59 -7.48 -6.19 11.62
CA ALA A 59 -6.59 -7.33 11.42
C ALA A 59 -6.15 -7.96 12.76
N MET A 60 -5.73 -7.14 13.72
CA MET A 60 -5.32 -7.64 15.04
C MET A 60 -6.48 -8.24 15.83
N MET A 61 -7.65 -7.60 15.81
CA MET A 61 -8.84 -8.11 16.50
C MET A 61 -9.34 -9.41 15.91
N GLU A 62 -9.32 -9.57 14.57
CA GLU A 62 -9.72 -10.84 13.93
C GLU A 62 -8.71 -11.98 14.20
N LEU A 63 -7.48 -11.66 14.60
CA LEU A 63 -6.51 -12.64 15.09
C LEU A 63 -6.65 -12.93 16.60
N GLY A 64 -7.66 -12.36 17.28
CA GLY A 64 -7.88 -12.54 18.72
C GLY A 64 -7.04 -11.66 19.62
N GLY A 65 -6.30 -10.71 19.06
CA GLY A 65 -5.48 -9.76 19.82
C GLY A 65 -6.22 -8.49 20.23
N ASN A 66 -5.49 -7.60 20.89
CA ASN A 66 -5.99 -6.32 21.37
C ASN A 66 -5.29 -5.15 20.67
N VAL A 67 -5.90 -3.99 20.68
CA VAL A 67 -5.35 -2.79 20.06
C VAL A 67 -5.30 -1.61 21.05
N LEU A 68 -4.29 -0.78 20.90
CA LEU A 68 -4.13 0.49 21.60
C LEU A 68 -3.48 1.51 20.65
N GLY A 69 -3.53 2.79 20.97
CA GLY A 69 -2.87 3.80 20.15
C GLY A 69 -3.62 5.12 20.05
N PHE A 70 -3.21 5.95 19.09
CA PHE A 70 -3.80 7.25 18.82
C PHE A 70 -3.95 7.50 17.32
N SER A 71 -4.87 8.42 16.96
CA SER A 71 -5.26 8.68 15.56
C SER A 71 -4.57 9.91 14.94
N SER A 72 -3.91 10.73 15.75
CA SER A 72 -3.18 11.93 15.32
C SER A 72 -2.15 12.37 16.36
N ALA A 73 -1.13 13.12 15.92
CA ALA A 73 -0.17 13.74 16.84
C ALA A 73 -0.86 14.61 17.90
N ASN A 74 -1.92 15.33 17.51
CA ASN A 74 -2.67 16.22 18.42
C ASN A 74 -3.40 15.47 19.55
N SER A 75 -3.72 14.20 19.37
CA SER A 75 -4.34 13.35 20.40
C SER A 75 -3.31 12.55 21.22
N SER A 76 -2.04 12.91 21.15
CA SER A 76 -0.94 12.23 21.83
C SER A 76 -0.01 13.22 22.55
N SER A 77 0.94 12.71 23.32
CA SER A 77 1.97 13.52 23.99
C SER A 77 2.89 14.28 23.02
N ALA A 78 2.90 13.93 21.74
CA ALA A 78 3.58 14.69 20.70
C ALA A 78 3.12 16.15 20.63
N SER A 79 1.84 16.42 20.95
CA SER A 79 1.29 17.79 21.06
C SER A 79 1.94 18.63 22.17
N LYS A 80 2.57 17.98 23.15
CA LYS A 80 3.32 18.61 24.25
C LYS A 80 4.83 18.68 23.97
N GLY A 81 5.29 18.26 22.77
CA GLY A 81 6.69 18.26 22.37
C GLY A 81 7.45 16.96 22.66
N GLU A 82 6.76 15.86 23.05
CA GLU A 82 7.41 14.56 23.21
C GLU A 82 7.98 14.09 21.88
N SER A 83 9.21 13.57 21.92
CA SER A 83 9.85 13.05 20.71
C SER A 83 9.21 11.72 20.26
N VAL A 84 9.23 11.46 18.94
CA VAL A 84 8.80 10.16 18.41
C VAL A 84 9.57 9.01 19.05
N SER A 85 10.87 9.21 19.30
CA SER A 85 11.74 8.22 19.95
C SER A 85 11.26 7.86 21.36
N ASP A 86 10.87 8.85 22.16
CA ASP A 86 10.37 8.60 23.51
C ASP A 86 9.00 7.94 23.48
N THR A 87 8.09 8.44 22.64
CA THR A 87 6.76 7.83 22.45
C THR A 87 6.87 6.34 22.09
N VAL A 88 7.67 5.99 21.07
CA VAL A 88 7.76 4.57 20.65
C VAL A 88 8.46 3.71 21.68
N ARG A 89 9.44 4.24 22.43
CA ARG A 89 10.12 3.54 23.51
C ARG A 89 9.18 3.21 24.66
N VAL A 90 8.35 4.15 25.07
CA VAL A 90 7.32 3.93 26.10
C VAL A 90 6.30 2.91 25.61
N VAL A 91 5.76 3.09 24.41
CA VAL A 91 4.71 2.20 23.86
C VAL A 91 5.25 0.79 23.62
N SER A 92 6.54 0.63 23.31
CA SER A 92 7.14 -0.71 23.17
C SER A 92 7.11 -1.55 24.45
N GLY A 93 6.91 -0.91 25.62
CA GLY A 93 6.64 -1.59 26.88
C GLY A 93 5.17 -2.01 27.08
N TYR A 94 4.27 -1.53 26.24
CA TYR A 94 2.82 -1.77 26.37
C TYR A 94 2.25 -2.69 25.27
N ALA A 95 2.96 -2.83 24.15
CA ALA A 95 2.52 -3.57 22.98
C ALA A 95 3.57 -4.58 22.51
N ASP A 96 3.12 -5.62 21.81
CA ASP A 96 3.99 -6.65 21.23
C ASP A 96 4.45 -6.29 19.81
N ILE A 97 3.74 -5.39 19.13
CA ILE A 97 4.02 -4.92 17.77
C ILE A 97 3.47 -3.51 17.58
N ILE A 98 4.15 -2.68 16.78
CA ILE A 98 3.77 -1.29 16.53
C ILE A 98 3.55 -1.06 15.02
N ALA A 99 2.39 -0.57 14.62
CA ALA A 99 2.16 0.01 13.31
C ALA A 99 2.24 1.54 13.41
N MET A 100 3.22 2.15 12.75
CA MET A 100 3.51 3.56 12.87
C MET A 100 3.33 4.29 11.53
N ARG A 101 2.56 5.38 11.54
CA ARG A 101 2.45 6.33 10.42
C ARG A 101 2.93 7.70 10.82
N HIS A 102 3.80 8.33 10.00
CA HIS A 102 4.42 9.61 10.33
C HIS A 102 4.52 10.52 9.09
N PRO A 103 4.35 11.87 9.22
CA PRO A 103 4.51 12.79 8.09
C PRO A 103 5.96 12.97 7.64
N LYS A 104 6.95 12.70 8.50
CA LYS A 104 8.38 12.81 8.17
C LYS A 104 8.91 11.47 7.66
N GLU A 105 9.60 11.52 6.53
CA GLU A 105 10.30 10.39 5.93
C GLU A 105 11.38 9.83 6.88
N GLY A 106 11.50 8.51 6.93
CA GLY A 106 12.48 7.81 7.77
C GLY A 106 12.16 7.77 9.27
N ALA A 107 11.07 8.39 9.73
CA ALA A 107 10.70 8.35 11.16
C ALA A 107 10.45 6.91 11.67
N PRO A 108 9.76 6.01 10.96
CA PRO A 108 9.64 4.62 11.37
C PRO A 108 10.99 3.89 11.44
N TYR A 109 11.90 4.18 10.50
CA TYR A 109 13.26 3.61 10.54
C TYR A 109 14.03 4.07 11.78
N ALA A 110 14.02 5.38 12.07
CA ALA A 110 14.68 5.91 13.27
C ALA A 110 14.10 5.29 14.56
N ALA A 111 12.80 5.02 14.61
CA ALA A 111 12.12 4.40 15.73
C ALA A 111 12.62 2.97 16.00
N THR A 112 13.02 2.19 14.99
CA THR A 112 13.51 0.81 15.16
C THR A 112 14.71 0.70 16.09
N ARG A 113 15.52 1.76 16.19
CA ARG A 113 16.75 1.78 17.01
C ARG A 113 16.48 1.86 18.53
N LYS A 114 15.25 2.12 18.93
CA LYS A 114 14.90 2.45 20.32
C LYS A 114 13.82 1.54 20.91
N VAL A 115 13.41 0.51 20.19
CA VAL A 115 12.32 -0.39 20.58
C VAL A 115 12.78 -1.83 20.73
N THR A 116 12.00 -2.60 21.46
CA THR A 116 12.19 -4.04 21.70
C THR A 116 11.12 -4.89 21.02
N VAL A 117 10.25 -4.28 20.20
CA VAL A 117 9.15 -4.93 19.48
C VAL A 117 9.21 -4.60 17.99
N PRO A 118 8.65 -5.43 17.11
CA PRO A 118 8.57 -5.13 15.69
C PRO A 118 7.86 -3.82 15.38
N ILE A 119 8.39 -3.07 14.41
CA ILE A 119 7.74 -1.89 13.84
C ILE A 119 7.33 -2.19 12.39
N ILE A 120 6.10 -1.80 12.06
CA ILE A 120 5.57 -1.75 10.70
C ILE A 120 5.44 -0.29 10.28
N ASN A 121 6.11 0.09 9.19
CA ASN A 121 5.88 1.37 8.53
C ASN A 121 4.50 1.37 7.87
N ALA A 122 3.56 2.11 8.43
CA ALA A 122 2.20 2.29 7.91
C ALA A 122 2.07 3.55 7.02
N GLY A 123 3.20 4.08 6.55
CA GLY A 123 3.37 5.25 5.68
C GLY A 123 4.21 6.34 6.33
N ASP A 124 5.26 6.79 5.64
CA ASP A 124 6.16 7.85 6.09
C ASP A 124 6.30 8.95 5.02
N GLY A 125 5.55 10.02 5.19
CA GLY A 125 5.59 11.18 4.30
C GLY A 125 5.35 10.83 2.84
N GLY A 126 6.23 11.29 1.95
CA GLY A 126 6.23 10.96 0.51
C GLY A 126 7.02 9.71 0.14
N HIS A 127 7.65 9.04 1.10
CA HIS A 127 8.69 8.04 0.86
C HIS A 127 8.11 6.64 0.61
N ASN A 128 7.65 5.92 1.64
CA ASN A 128 7.22 4.53 1.51
C ASN A 128 5.87 4.24 2.16
N HIS A 129 5.20 3.22 1.63
CA HIS A 129 4.02 2.61 2.25
C HIS A 129 4.03 1.09 2.02
N PRO A 130 4.92 0.34 2.70
CA PRO A 130 5.16 -1.08 2.41
C PRO A 130 3.90 -1.94 2.50
N THR A 131 3.00 -1.65 3.44
CA THR A 131 1.76 -2.43 3.57
C THR A 131 0.74 -2.13 2.47
N GLN A 132 0.81 -0.96 1.81
CA GLN A 132 0.02 -0.72 0.60
C GLN A 132 0.58 -1.54 -0.56
N THR A 133 1.90 -1.60 -0.71
CA THR A 133 2.54 -2.44 -1.73
C THR A 133 2.13 -3.90 -1.59
N LEU A 134 2.16 -4.45 -0.39
CA LEU A 134 1.70 -5.83 -0.14
C LEU A 134 0.21 -6.01 -0.45
N THR A 135 -0.62 -5.01 -0.13
CA THR A 135 -2.05 -4.98 -0.48
C THR A 135 -2.25 -5.03 -2.01
N ASP A 136 -1.45 -4.25 -2.74
CA ASP A 136 -1.51 -4.18 -4.20
C ASP A 136 -1.07 -5.51 -4.83
N LEU A 137 0.01 -6.11 -4.35
CA LEU A 137 0.48 -7.43 -4.79
C LEU A 137 -0.57 -8.52 -4.54
N MET A 138 -1.20 -8.52 -3.37
CA MET A 138 -2.29 -9.46 -3.06
C MET A 138 -3.47 -9.30 -4.00
N THR A 139 -3.85 -8.06 -4.30
CA THR A 139 -4.94 -7.77 -5.23
C THR A 139 -4.61 -8.28 -6.63
N ILE A 140 -3.42 -7.96 -7.15
CA ILE A 140 -2.96 -8.43 -8.46
C ILE A 140 -2.99 -9.96 -8.51
N ARG A 141 -2.43 -10.62 -7.50
CA ARG A 141 -2.38 -12.07 -7.44
C ARG A 141 -3.78 -12.70 -7.42
N ARG A 142 -4.72 -12.16 -6.67
CA ARG A 142 -6.10 -12.69 -6.61
C ARG A 142 -6.88 -12.44 -7.89
N GLU A 143 -6.79 -11.26 -8.45
CA GLU A 143 -7.60 -10.88 -9.62
C GLU A 143 -6.98 -11.39 -10.94
N LYS A 144 -5.65 -11.59 -10.99
CA LYS A 144 -4.94 -12.07 -12.21
C LYS A 144 -4.40 -13.51 -12.09
N GLY A 145 -4.41 -14.11 -10.90
CA GLY A 145 -3.86 -15.45 -10.65
C GLY A 145 -2.34 -15.53 -10.74
N ARG A 146 -1.63 -14.41 -10.97
CA ARG A 146 -0.18 -14.35 -11.18
C ARG A 146 0.39 -12.97 -10.88
N LEU A 147 1.72 -12.91 -10.68
CA LEU A 147 2.48 -11.67 -10.51
C LEU A 147 3.52 -11.47 -11.63
N ASN A 148 3.56 -12.33 -12.63
CA ASN A 148 4.43 -12.23 -13.81
C ASN A 148 3.60 -12.10 -15.10
N ASN A 149 4.28 -11.78 -16.23
CA ASN A 149 3.66 -11.64 -17.55
C ASN A 149 2.45 -10.67 -17.53
N LEU A 150 2.65 -9.46 -17.02
CA LEU A 150 1.61 -8.44 -16.86
C LEU A 150 2.01 -7.12 -17.52
N THR A 151 1.04 -6.46 -18.12
CA THR A 151 1.13 -5.07 -18.58
C THR A 151 0.37 -4.17 -17.59
N ILE A 152 1.09 -3.27 -16.93
CA ILE A 152 0.58 -2.44 -15.84
C ILE A 152 0.57 -0.97 -16.26
N GLY A 153 -0.61 -0.39 -16.38
CA GLY A 153 -0.80 1.05 -16.57
C GLY A 153 -0.81 1.78 -15.23
N MET A 154 0.13 2.70 -15.03
CA MET A 154 0.15 3.62 -13.89
C MET A 154 -0.41 4.96 -14.35
N CYS A 155 -1.55 5.40 -13.80
CA CYS A 155 -2.28 6.56 -14.29
C CYS A 155 -2.48 7.63 -13.22
N GLY A 156 -2.17 8.89 -13.56
CA GLY A 156 -2.42 10.07 -12.75
C GLY A 156 -1.15 10.77 -12.28
N ASP A 157 -1.02 10.98 -10.97
CA ASP A 157 0.17 11.61 -10.35
C ASP A 157 1.28 10.59 -10.13
N LEU A 158 2.17 10.46 -11.09
CA LEU A 158 3.32 9.56 -11.02
C LEU A 158 4.54 10.22 -10.37
N LYS A 159 4.54 11.56 -10.27
CA LYS A 159 5.66 12.32 -9.71
C LYS A 159 5.72 12.23 -8.20
N PHE A 160 4.58 12.40 -7.52
CA PHE A 160 4.49 12.41 -6.07
C PHE A 160 3.84 11.14 -5.50
N GLY A 161 3.44 10.22 -6.37
CA GLY A 161 2.70 9.01 -6.02
C GLY A 161 3.59 7.93 -5.38
N ARG A 162 3.87 8.02 -4.06
CA ARG A 162 4.67 7.02 -3.35
C ARG A 162 4.19 5.56 -3.54
N THR A 163 2.89 5.36 -3.66
CA THR A 163 2.32 4.01 -3.89
C THR A 163 2.68 3.49 -5.28
N VAL A 164 2.71 4.37 -6.29
CA VAL A 164 3.20 4.06 -7.64
C VAL A 164 4.66 3.65 -7.59
N HIS A 165 5.52 4.47 -6.96
CA HIS A 165 6.95 4.19 -6.87
C HIS A 165 7.23 2.86 -6.16
N SER A 166 6.54 2.59 -5.06
CA SER A 166 6.71 1.37 -4.29
C SER A 166 6.21 0.14 -5.08
N LEU A 167 5.07 0.26 -5.78
CA LEU A 167 4.55 -0.83 -6.60
C LEU A 167 5.44 -1.13 -7.81
N ILE A 168 5.96 -0.11 -8.49
CA ILE A 168 6.93 -0.27 -9.58
C ILE A 168 8.16 -1.04 -9.09
N LYS A 169 8.76 -0.62 -7.97
CA LYS A 169 9.91 -1.31 -7.37
C LYS A 169 9.60 -2.77 -7.03
N ALA A 170 8.44 -3.05 -6.46
CA ALA A 170 8.04 -4.40 -6.10
C ALA A 170 7.79 -5.28 -7.34
N MET A 171 6.98 -4.81 -8.28
CA MET A 171 6.64 -5.54 -9.51
C MET A 171 7.84 -5.74 -10.44
N SER A 172 8.83 -4.83 -10.41
CA SER A 172 10.08 -4.97 -11.17
C SER A 172 10.95 -6.17 -10.75
N ARG A 173 10.56 -6.88 -9.72
CA ARG A 173 11.23 -8.10 -9.24
C ARG A 173 10.64 -9.37 -9.82
N TYR A 174 9.50 -9.26 -10.52
CA TYR A 174 8.81 -10.36 -11.20
C TYR A 174 9.11 -10.35 -12.69
N GLU A 175 8.97 -11.50 -13.33
CA GLU A 175 9.34 -11.69 -14.73
C GLU A 175 8.31 -11.09 -15.70
N ASN A 176 8.79 -10.58 -16.82
CA ASN A 176 7.97 -10.11 -17.96
C ASN A 176 6.90 -9.08 -17.56
N ILE A 177 7.30 -8.08 -16.77
CA ILE A 177 6.45 -6.93 -16.45
C ILE A 177 6.71 -5.81 -17.43
N ASN A 178 5.65 -5.33 -18.07
CA ASN A 178 5.67 -4.14 -18.91
C ASN A 178 4.94 -3.01 -18.19
N PHE A 179 5.55 -1.83 -18.14
CA PHE A 179 4.94 -0.67 -17.51
C PHE A 179 4.53 0.36 -18.56
N ILE A 180 3.32 0.91 -18.40
CA ILE A 180 2.82 2.04 -19.19
C ILE A 180 2.52 3.18 -18.23
N MET A 181 3.26 4.29 -18.40
CA MET A 181 3.10 5.50 -17.60
C MET A 181 2.10 6.43 -18.30
N ILE A 182 0.98 6.70 -17.67
CA ILE A 182 -0.12 7.50 -18.19
C ILE A 182 -0.23 8.76 -17.35
N SER A 183 0.40 9.84 -17.80
CA SER A 183 0.45 11.09 -17.02
C SER A 183 0.64 12.33 -17.90
N PRO A 184 0.22 13.52 -17.42
CA PRO A 184 0.68 14.78 -18.01
C PRO A 184 2.20 14.91 -17.81
N GLU A 185 2.82 15.78 -18.58
CA GLU A 185 4.27 15.97 -18.55
C GLU A 185 4.79 16.39 -17.17
N GLU A 186 4.03 17.26 -16.51
CA GLU A 186 4.38 17.81 -15.21
C GLU A 186 4.31 16.79 -14.06
N LEU A 187 3.57 15.70 -14.27
CA LEU A 187 3.36 14.62 -13.30
C LEU A 187 4.02 13.30 -13.71
N CYS A 188 4.96 13.35 -14.64
CA CYS A 188 5.74 12.17 -15.06
C CYS A 188 6.53 11.55 -13.90
N LEU A 189 6.81 10.26 -14.07
CA LEU A 189 7.64 9.51 -13.13
C LEU A 189 9.03 10.17 -13.00
N PRO A 190 9.57 10.31 -11.77
CA PRO A 190 10.87 10.91 -11.54
C PRO A 190 12.03 10.10 -12.16
N ASP A 191 13.04 10.81 -12.67
CA ASP A 191 14.23 10.21 -13.31
C ASP A 191 14.94 9.17 -12.44
N TYR A 192 14.95 9.35 -11.12
CA TYR A 192 15.62 8.40 -10.24
C TYR A 192 14.93 7.03 -10.23
N ILE A 193 13.60 6.97 -10.38
CA ILE A 193 12.89 5.69 -10.54
C ILE A 193 13.20 5.06 -11.90
N ILE A 194 13.26 5.90 -12.97
CA ILE A 194 13.59 5.41 -14.31
C ILE A 194 14.98 4.77 -14.29
N LYS A 195 15.99 5.48 -13.78
CA LYS A 195 17.38 5.01 -13.73
C LYS A 195 17.55 3.80 -12.82
N ASP A 196 16.99 3.87 -11.60
CA ASP A 196 17.24 2.84 -10.58
C ASP A 196 16.43 1.56 -10.79
N VAL A 197 15.30 1.63 -11.46
CA VAL A 197 14.42 0.46 -11.66
C VAL A 197 14.43 0.02 -13.12
N PHE A 198 14.07 0.88 -14.07
CA PHE A 198 13.88 0.44 -15.44
C PHE A 198 15.21 0.24 -16.18
N GLU A 199 16.11 1.22 -16.15
CA GLU A 199 17.40 1.11 -16.85
C GLU A 199 18.29 0.02 -16.24
N LYS A 200 18.48 0.02 -14.90
CA LYS A 200 19.31 -0.99 -14.23
C LYS A 200 18.86 -2.42 -14.44
N LYS A 201 17.54 -2.65 -14.56
CA LYS A 201 16.96 -4.00 -14.71
C LYS A 201 16.54 -4.31 -16.14
N ASN A 202 16.79 -3.40 -17.09
CA ASN A 202 16.35 -3.52 -18.48
C ASN A 202 14.86 -3.83 -18.63
N ILE A 203 14.01 -3.14 -17.84
CA ILE A 203 12.56 -3.33 -17.86
C ILE A 203 11.94 -2.41 -18.90
N LYS A 204 11.06 -2.96 -19.72
CA LYS A 204 10.34 -2.20 -20.74
C LYS A 204 9.30 -1.27 -20.12
N TYR A 205 9.30 -0.02 -20.55
CA TYR A 205 8.27 0.95 -20.21
C TYR A 205 8.01 1.89 -21.38
N LYS A 206 6.82 2.48 -21.40
CA LYS A 206 6.48 3.57 -22.32
C LYS A 206 5.69 4.65 -21.59
N ASN A 207 5.82 5.88 -22.05
CA ASN A 207 5.04 7.03 -21.59
C ASN A 207 3.96 7.37 -22.62
N VAL A 208 2.73 7.56 -22.16
CA VAL A 208 1.58 7.99 -22.98
C VAL A 208 0.85 9.13 -22.29
N ARG A 209 0.08 9.87 -23.06
CA ARG A 209 -0.64 11.05 -22.54
C ARG A 209 -2.12 10.80 -22.28
N THR A 210 -2.68 9.75 -22.87
CA THR A 210 -4.08 9.38 -22.69
C THR A 210 -4.19 7.90 -22.34
N MET A 211 -5.20 7.52 -21.56
CA MET A 211 -5.40 6.12 -21.19
C MET A 211 -6.07 5.33 -22.34
N GLU A 212 -6.83 5.98 -23.18
CA GLU A 212 -7.54 5.40 -24.31
C GLU A 212 -6.59 4.73 -25.31
N GLU A 213 -5.40 5.32 -25.51
CA GLU A 213 -4.38 4.77 -26.43
C GLU A 213 -3.89 3.36 -26.04
N VAL A 214 -3.97 3.01 -24.76
CA VAL A 214 -3.34 1.81 -24.21
C VAL A 214 -4.31 0.86 -23.50
N MET A 215 -5.56 1.27 -23.35
CA MET A 215 -6.56 0.49 -22.62
C MET A 215 -6.66 -0.98 -23.07
N PRO A 216 -6.61 -1.30 -24.39
CA PRO A 216 -6.65 -2.71 -24.86
C PRO A 216 -5.42 -3.55 -24.46
N GLU A 217 -4.30 -2.90 -24.13
CA GLU A 217 -3.06 -3.60 -23.77
C GLU A 217 -3.00 -3.99 -22.29
N LEU A 218 -3.72 -3.23 -21.41
CA LEU A 218 -3.57 -3.32 -19.97
C LEU A 218 -4.15 -4.61 -19.38
N ASP A 219 -3.40 -5.23 -18.48
CA ASP A 219 -3.89 -6.24 -17.56
C ASP A 219 -4.32 -5.60 -16.24
N ILE A 220 -3.65 -4.51 -15.86
CA ILE A 220 -3.90 -3.73 -14.65
C ILE A 220 -3.90 -2.25 -15.00
N LEU A 221 -4.88 -1.52 -14.50
CA LEU A 221 -4.91 -0.06 -14.49
C LEU A 221 -4.85 0.41 -13.03
N TYR A 222 -3.72 0.96 -12.62
CA TYR A 222 -3.52 1.52 -11.29
C TYR A 222 -3.73 3.03 -11.36
N MET A 223 -4.87 3.49 -10.84
CA MET A 223 -5.26 4.89 -10.81
C MET A 223 -4.77 5.57 -9.55
N THR A 224 -4.33 6.83 -9.67
CA THR A 224 -3.99 7.69 -8.53
C THR A 224 -4.63 9.05 -8.67
N ARG A 225 -4.98 9.67 -7.55
CA ARG A 225 -5.44 11.05 -7.54
C ARG A 225 -4.28 12.03 -7.69
N VAL A 226 -4.56 13.21 -8.24
CA VAL A 226 -3.64 14.35 -8.20
C VAL A 226 -3.67 14.93 -6.77
N GLN A 227 -2.51 14.95 -6.09
CA GLN A 227 -2.42 15.28 -4.68
C GLN A 227 -2.29 16.79 -4.45
N LYS A 228 -3.39 17.49 -4.11
CA LYS A 228 -3.40 18.95 -3.88
C LYS A 228 -2.31 19.40 -2.90
N GLU A 229 -2.10 18.62 -1.87
CA GLU A 229 -1.14 18.87 -0.79
C GLU A 229 0.34 18.87 -1.21
N ARG A 230 0.63 18.52 -2.47
CA ARG A 230 1.98 18.48 -3.04
C ARG A 230 2.29 19.63 -4.00
N PHE A 231 1.30 20.46 -4.32
CA PHE A 231 1.47 21.60 -5.21
C PHE A 231 1.81 22.87 -4.43
N PHE A 232 2.82 23.59 -4.88
CA PHE A 232 3.14 24.91 -4.36
C PHE A 232 2.19 25.99 -4.89
N ASN A 233 1.64 25.77 -6.11
CA ASN A 233 0.74 26.68 -6.78
C ASN A 233 -0.64 26.03 -6.99
N GLU A 234 -1.68 26.64 -6.45
CA GLU A 234 -3.06 26.14 -6.58
C GLU A 234 -3.55 26.15 -8.04
N ALA A 235 -3.08 27.08 -8.87
CA ALA A 235 -3.46 27.15 -10.29
C ALA A 235 -2.98 25.90 -11.06
N ASP A 236 -1.79 25.39 -10.75
CA ASP A 236 -1.27 24.15 -11.37
C ASP A 236 -2.08 22.94 -10.94
N TYR A 237 -2.47 22.87 -9.68
CA TYR A 237 -3.37 21.82 -9.21
C TYR A 237 -4.72 21.87 -9.93
N ILE A 238 -5.36 23.05 -10.03
CA ILE A 238 -6.66 23.21 -10.68
C ILE A 238 -6.59 22.79 -12.16
N ARG A 239 -5.49 23.09 -12.85
CA ARG A 239 -5.25 22.69 -14.24
C ARG A 239 -5.09 21.17 -14.42
N LEU A 240 -4.48 20.49 -13.46
CA LEU A 240 -4.08 19.08 -13.58
C LEU A 240 -5.03 18.11 -12.88
N LYS A 241 -5.83 18.56 -11.91
CA LYS A 241 -6.67 17.69 -11.06
C LYS A 241 -7.63 16.78 -11.82
N ASP A 242 -8.11 17.23 -12.97
CA ASP A 242 -9.10 16.53 -13.81
C ASP A 242 -8.49 15.94 -15.09
N SER A 243 -7.15 15.85 -15.17
CA SER A 243 -6.43 15.34 -16.37
C SER A 243 -6.80 13.90 -16.72
N PHE A 244 -7.13 13.09 -15.72
CA PHE A 244 -7.48 11.68 -15.91
C PHE A 244 -8.70 11.34 -15.07
N ILE A 245 -9.85 11.22 -15.74
CA ILE A 245 -11.08 10.71 -15.14
C ILE A 245 -11.43 9.42 -15.85
N LEU A 246 -11.45 8.31 -15.12
CA LEU A 246 -11.92 7.04 -15.63
C LEU A 246 -13.44 6.98 -15.55
N ASP A 247 -14.09 6.81 -16.68
CA ASP A 247 -15.52 6.58 -16.80
C ASP A 247 -15.79 5.28 -17.58
N GLU A 248 -17.05 4.87 -17.65
CA GLU A 248 -17.48 3.65 -18.33
C GLU A 248 -17.19 3.65 -19.84
N ARG A 249 -17.13 4.82 -20.48
CA ARG A 249 -16.85 4.95 -21.93
C ARG A 249 -15.41 4.56 -22.24
N LYS A 250 -14.47 4.88 -21.35
CA LYS A 250 -13.05 4.55 -21.50
C LYS A 250 -12.76 3.07 -21.31
N LEU A 251 -13.71 2.32 -20.74
CA LEU A 251 -13.59 0.90 -20.50
C LEU A 251 -14.12 0.02 -21.65
N VAL A 252 -14.64 0.62 -22.73
CA VAL A 252 -15.24 -0.11 -23.85
C VAL A 252 -14.23 -1.04 -24.52
N ASP A 253 -13.01 -0.54 -24.78
CA ASP A 253 -11.94 -1.28 -25.44
C ASP A 253 -11.01 -2.02 -24.48
N ALA A 254 -11.27 -1.94 -23.18
CA ALA A 254 -10.46 -2.62 -22.17
C ALA A 254 -10.69 -4.14 -22.19
N LYS A 255 -9.64 -4.88 -21.79
CA LYS A 255 -9.77 -6.33 -21.59
C LYS A 255 -10.89 -6.66 -20.61
N LYS A 256 -11.58 -7.79 -20.85
CA LYS A 256 -12.66 -8.27 -19.97
C LYS A 256 -12.19 -8.58 -18.55
N ASP A 257 -10.92 -8.96 -18.43
CA ASP A 257 -10.25 -9.29 -17.18
C ASP A 257 -9.31 -8.19 -16.68
N LEU A 258 -9.45 -6.94 -17.17
CA LEU A 258 -8.72 -5.80 -16.65
C LEU A 258 -8.96 -5.68 -15.14
N CYS A 259 -7.91 -5.44 -14.36
CA CYS A 259 -8.02 -5.16 -12.93
C CYS A 259 -7.80 -3.65 -12.68
N ILE A 260 -8.85 -2.94 -12.28
CA ILE A 260 -8.80 -1.50 -11.97
C ILE A 260 -8.53 -1.33 -10.49
N MET A 261 -7.40 -0.75 -10.15
CA MET A 261 -6.90 -0.56 -8.79
C MET A 261 -6.80 0.92 -8.42
N HIS A 262 -6.94 1.23 -7.15
CA HIS A 262 -6.76 2.56 -6.59
C HIS A 262 -6.43 2.47 -5.09
N PRO A 263 -5.39 3.17 -4.57
CA PRO A 263 -5.03 3.08 -3.15
C PRO A 263 -6.02 3.78 -2.22
N LEU A 264 -6.99 4.51 -2.76
CA LEU A 264 -7.96 5.34 -2.03
C LEU A 264 -7.31 6.37 -1.07
N PRO A 265 -7.96 7.49 -0.75
CA PRO A 265 -9.29 7.89 -1.22
C PRO A 265 -9.27 8.36 -2.67
N ARG A 266 -10.30 8.06 -3.42
CA ARG A 266 -10.56 8.75 -4.68
C ARG A 266 -11.37 10.04 -4.41
N VAL A 267 -11.27 10.98 -5.33
CA VAL A 267 -12.09 12.20 -5.35
C VAL A 267 -12.99 12.15 -6.58
N ASN A 268 -12.46 12.43 -7.77
CA ASN A 268 -13.19 12.43 -9.03
C ASN A 268 -12.49 11.67 -10.17
N GLU A 269 -11.29 11.16 -9.92
CA GLU A 269 -10.47 10.47 -10.92
C GLU A 269 -11.03 9.10 -11.36
N ILE A 270 -12.00 8.56 -10.62
CA ILE A 270 -12.82 7.41 -11.04
C ILE A 270 -14.29 7.78 -10.82
N SER A 271 -15.07 7.75 -11.88
CA SER A 271 -16.53 7.94 -11.82
C SER A 271 -17.17 6.86 -10.94
N THR A 272 -18.18 7.25 -10.15
CA THR A 272 -18.95 6.28 -9.32
C THR A 272 -19.69 5.25 -10.16
N LYS A 273 -19.96 5.51 -11.42
CA LYS A 273 -20.56 4.54 -12.35
C LYS A 273 -19.64 3.34 -12.65
N VAL A 274 -18.32 3.51 -12.45
CA VAL A 274 -17.36 2.41 -12.60
C VAL A 274 -17.41 1.43 -11.41
N ASP A 275 -18.02 1.80 -10.29
CA ASP A 275 -18.08 0.95 -9.09
C ASP A 275 -18.80 -0.38 -9.32
N ASP A 276 -19.77 -0.39 -10.22
CA ASP A 276 -20.55 -1.59 -10.56
C ASP A 276 -19.91 -2.42 -11.70
N ASP A 277 -18.81 -1.95 -12.29
CA ASP A 277 -18.06 -2.72 -13.28
C ASP A 277 -17.31 -3.87 -12.58
N PRO A 278 -17.43 -5.12 -13.05
CA PRO A 278 -16.75 -6.27 -12.42
C PRO A 278 -15.22 -6.15 -12.40
N ARG A 279 -14.64 -5.29 -13.23
CA ARG A 279 -13.21 -4.99 -13.29
C ARG A 279 -12.75 -4.00 -12.21
N ALA A 280 -13.68 -3.33 -11.51
CA ALA A 280 -13.39 -2.41 -10.41
C ALA A 280 -12.97 -3.17 -9.16
N CYS A 281 -11.65 -3.18 -8.86
CA CYS A 281 -11.09 -3.99 -7.78
C CYS A 281 -10.73 -3.16 -6.53
N TYR A 282 -10.80 -1.84 -6.55
CA TYR A 282 -10.26 -0.97 -5.51
C TYR A 282 -10.95 -1.10 -4.13
N PHE A 283 -12.21 -1.52 -4.04
CA PHE A 283 -12.83 -1.83 -2.75
C PHE A 283 -12.43 -3.22 -2.25
N LYS A 284 -12.32 -4.22 -3.14
CA LYS A 284 -11.74 -5.52 -2.81
C LYS A 284 -10.28 -5.38 -2.37
N GLN A 285 -9.51 -4.52 -3.06
CA GLN A 285 -8.12 -4.18 -2.71
C GLN A 285 -8.03 -3.69 -1.26
N ALA A 286 -8.91 -2.78 -0.84
CA ALA A 286 -8.94 -2.31 0.55
C ALA A 286 -9.22 -3.45 1.55
N LEU A 287 -10.12 -4.37 1.21
CA LEU A 287 -10.41 -5.55 2.02
C LEU A 287 -9.22 -6.53 2.06
N TYR A 288 -8.58 -6.82 0.94
CA TYR A 288 -7.39 -7.69 0.88
C TYR A 288 -6.26 -7.15 1.73
N GLY A 289 -6.15 -5.82 1.83
CA GLY A 289 -5.19 -5.17 2.72
C GLY A 289 -5.33 -5.57 4.19
N LYS A 290 -6.54 -5.87 4.68
CA LYS A 290 -6.74 -6.38 6.03
C LYS A 290 -6.10 -7.76 6.19
N TYR A 291 -6.34 -8.69 5.29
CA TYR A 291 -5.80 -10.05 5.36
C TYR A 291 -4.27 -10.09 5.22
N VAL A 292 -3.72 -9.25 4.34
CA VAL A 292 -2.26 -9.09 4.26
C VAL A 292 -1.67 -8.56 5.56
N ARG A 293 -2.36 -7.63 6.24
CA ARG A 293 -1.93 -7.15 7.56
C ARG A 293 -2.05 -8.22 8.64
N MET A 294 -3.05 -9.10 8.57
CA MET A 294 -3.12 -10.26 9.47
C MET A 294 -1.90 -11.16 9.28
N ALA A 295 -1.59 -11.57 8.05
CA ALA A 295 -0.43 -12.39 7.74
C ALA A 295 0.88 -11.71 8.17
N LEU A 296 1.03 -10.40 7.93
CA LEU A 296 2.20 -9.63 8.33
C LEU A 296 2.38 -9.57 9.85
N ILE A 297 1.30 -9.32 10.60
CA ILE A 297 1.32 -9.31 12.07
C ILE A 297 1.77 -10.66 12.59
N MET A 298 1.20 -11.75 12.10
CA MET A 298 1.56 -13.11 12.48
C MET A 298 3.05 -13.39 12.20
N THR A 299 3.51 -13.08 10.99
CA THR A 299 4.91 -13.28 10.57
C THR A 299 5.89 -12.52 11.47
N LEU A 300 5.60 -11.26 11.78
CA LEU A 300 6.49 -10.44 12.61
C LEU A 300 6.46 -10.80 14.09
N LEU A 301 5.34 -11.30 14.59
CA LEU A 301 5.21 -11.83 15.95
C LEU A 301 5.76 -13.26 16.09
N GLY A 302 5.98 -13.96 14.98
CA GLY A 302 6.41 -15.37 14.99
C GLY A 302 5.33 -16.30 15.54
N VAL A 303 4.04 -16.04 15.26
CA VAL A 303 2.92 -16.89 15.69
C VAL A 303 2.31 -17.61 14.49
N SER A 304 1.88 -18.84 14.70
CA SER A 304 1.21 -19.66 13.69
C SER A 304 -0.06 -20.30 14.25
N ALA A 305 -0.96 -20.71 13.35
CA ALA A 305 -2.18 -21.41 13.73
C ALA A 305 -1.95 -22.92 14.00
N ASP A 306 -0.77 -23.42 13.65
CA ASP A 306 -0.40 -24.84 13.75
C ASP A 306 0.45 -25.14 15.01
N GLU A 307 0.83 -24.13 15.80
CA GLU A 307 1.43 -24.37 17.12
C GLU A 307 0.37 -24.88 18.07
N ASP A 308 0.58 -26.08 18.57
CA ASP A 308 -0.29 -26.84 19.45
C ASP A 308 -0.90 -25.98 20.58
N ARG A 309 -2.20 -26.12 20.75
CA ARG A 309 -3.00 -25.60 21.87
C ARG A 309 -2.71 -26.42 23.14
#